data_8c1461c3b8720c07b36e8af2c2a4e759
#
_entry.id   8c1461c3b8720c07b36e8af2c2a4e759
#
_cell.length_a   1.000
_cell.length_b   1.000
_cell.length_c   1.000
_cell.angle_alpha   90.00
_cell.angle_beta   90.00
_cell.angle_gamma   90.00
#
_symmetry.space_group_name_H-M   'P 1'
#
loop_
_entity.id
_entity.type
_entity.pdbx_description
1 polymer ?
#
loop_
_entity_poly.entity_id
_entity_poly.type
_entity_poly.pdbx_seq_one_letter_code
_entity_poly.pdbx_strand_id
1 'polypeptide(L)'
;QDLEHANDQLDKRRKFSESVLSGVYSGVIGLDKNLKINLPNVTATNLLGITIGKDFGKPILDIVPEFTDVINSLLISKKNVVEDKIYIVRDDKVLNLITRFVVQKSDDLILGYVLTFDDVTSLIAAQKMGAWSDIARRIAHEIKNPLTPIRLAAERLMNKLSSNRKIDKKTFEQSLN
;
A
#
# COMPACT_ATOMS: atom_id res chain seq x y z
N GLN A 1 -5.15 -11.80 -49.90
CA GLN A 1 -4.00 -10.93 -49.60
C GLN A 1 -4.40 -9.80 -48.61
N ASP A 2 -5.52 -9.08 -48.83
CA ASP A 2 -5.93 -7.96 -47.95
C ASP A 2 -6.39 -8.44 -46.55
N LEU A 3 -7.06 -9.58 -46.47
CA LEU A 3 -7.50 -10.18 -45.21
C LEU A 3 -6.33 -10.74 -44.37
N GLU A 4 -5.34 -11.34 -45.02
CA GLU A 4 -4.12 -11.81 -44.33
C GLU A 4 -3.29 -10.65 -43.81
N HIS A 5 -3.19 -9.59 -44.59
CA HIS A 5 -2.46 -8.38 -44.17
C HIS A 5 -3.15 -7.66 -43.02
N ALA A 6 -4.48 -7.57 -43.02
CA ALA A 6 -5.28 -7.00 -41.94
C ALA A 6 -5.16 -7.84 -40.67
N ASN A 7 -5.18 -9.16 -40.79
CA ASN A 7 -5.04 -10.08 -39.63
C ASN A 7 -3.65 -10.03 -39.02
N ASP A 8 -2.58 -9.95 -39.87
CA ASP A 8 -1.21 -9.78 -39.41
C ASP A 8 -1.00 -8.42 -38.68
N GLN A 9 -1.62 -7.35 -39.17
CA GLN A 9 -1.60 -6.05 -38.49
C GLN A 9 -2.33 -6.07 -37.13
N LEU A 10 -3.47 -6.75 -37.05
CA LEU A 10 -4.20 -6.91 -35.81
C LEU A 10 -3.39 -7.73 -34.78
N ASP A 11 -2.77 -8.82 -35.22
CA ASP A 11 -1.91 -9.64 -34.36
C ASP A 11 -0.69 -8.88 -33.85
N LYS A 12 -0.03 -8.09 -34.72
CA LYS A 12 1.09 -7.21 -34.32
C LYS A 12 0.65 -6.16 -33.31
N ARG A 13 -0.49 -5.51 -33.52
CA ARG A 13 -1.05 -4.53 -32.56
C ARG A 13 -1.40 -5.19 -31.24
N ARG A 14 -2.00 -6.37 -31.25
CA ARG A 14 -2.33 -7.14 -30.06
C ARG A 14 -1.08 -7.49 -29.27
N LYS A 15 -0.07 -8.10 -29.90
CA LYS A 15 1.21 -8.44 -29.28
C LYS A 15 1.94 -7.22 -28.73
N PHE A 16 1.91 -6.12 -29.45
CA PHE A 16 2.49 -4.86 -28.97
C PHE A 16 1.76 -4.35 -27.72
N SER A 17 0.42 -4.33 -27.72
CA SER A 17 -0.37 -3.92 -26.56
C SER A 17 -0.12 -4.83 -25.35
N GLU A 18 -0.07 -6.15 -25.55
CA GLU A 18 0.26 -7.13 -24.50
C GLU A 18 1.68 -6.90 -23.94
N SER A 19 2.65 -6.62 -24.80
CA SER A 19 4.03 -6.33 -24.39
C SER A 19 4.13 -5.02 -23.59
N VAL A 20 3.43 -3.97 -24.03
CA VAL A 20 3.39 -2.70 -23.29
C VAL A 20 2.73 -2.90 -21.93
N LEU A 21 1.59 -3.58 -21.88
CA LEU A 21 0.86 -3.85 -20.64
C LEU A 21 1.66 -4.76 -19.67
N SER A 22 2.49 -5.66 -20.19
CA SER A 22 3.33 -6.52 -19.35
C SER A 22 4.51 -5.78 -18.72
N GLY A 23 4.94 -4.67 -19.32
CA GLY A 23 6.01 -3.80 -18.78
C GLY A 23 5.52 -2.76 -17.76
N VAL A 24 4.21 -2.67 -17.52
CA VAL A 24 3.65 -1.73 -16.53
C VAL A 24 3.66 -2.38 -15.16
N TYR A 25 4.27 -1.71 -14.17
CA TYR A 25 4.31 -2.17 -12.78
C TYR A 25 2.94 -2.12 -12.09
N SER A 26 2.05 -1.24 -12.54
CA SER A 26 0.67 -1.16 -12.05
C SER A 26 -0.16 -2.35 -12.55
N GLY A 27 -1.07 -2.85 -11.71
CA GLY A 27 -2.10 -3.76 -12.16
C GLY A 27 -3.08 -3.05 -13.10
N VAL A 28 -3.39 -3.66 -14.24
CA VAL A 28 -4.34 -3.13 -15.22
C VAL A 28 -5.34 -4.22 -15.57
N ILE A 29 -6.63 -3.89 -15.51
CA ILE A 29 -7.71 -4.78 -15.92
C ILE A 29 -8.65 -4.01 -16.86
N GLY A 30 -8.81 -4.49 -18.10
CA GLY A 30 -9.89 -4.09 -18.97
C GLY A 30 -11.16 -4.87 -18.60
N LEU A 31 -12.28 -4.17 -18.48
CA LEU A 31 -13.59 -4.75 -18.23
C LEU A 31 -14.56 -4.38 -19.36
N ASP A 32 -15.46 -5.29 -19.67
CA ASP A 32 -16.55 -4.99 -20.61
C ASP A 32 -17.62 -4.08 -19.95
N LYS A 33 -18.67 -3.75 -20.73
CA LYS A 33 -19.79 -2.93 -20.21
C LYS A 33 -20.57 -3.57 -19.05
N ASN A 34 -20.44 -4.87 -18.85
CA ASN A 34 -21.07 -5.62 -17.77
C ASN A 34 -20.08 -5.89 -16.60
N LEU A 35 -18.96 -5.19 -16.57
CA LEU A 35 -17.90 -5.35 -15.56
C LEU A 35 -17.26 -6.74 -15.54
N LYS A 36 -17.26 -7.45 -16.67
CA LYS A 36 -16.59 -8.74 -16.82
C LYS A 36 -15.14 -8.53 -17.24
N ILE A 37 -14.26 -9.36 -16.66
CA ILE A 37 -12.82 -9.31 -16.95
C ILE A 37 -12.57 -9.69 -18.41
N ASN A 38 -11.96 -8.75 -19.14
CA ASN A 38 -11.63 -8.93 -20.55
C ASN A 38 -10.11 -8.95 -20.79
N LEU A 39 -9.36 -8.07 -20.15
CA LEU A 39 -7.91 -7.92 -20.37
C LEU A 39 -7.17 -7.61 -19.07
N PRO A 40 -6.80 -8.61 -18.26
CA PRO A 40 -5.90 -8.39 -17.12
C PRO A 40 -4.44 -8.42 -17.59
N ASN A 41 -3.58 -7.53 -17.07
CA ASN A 41 -2.13 -7.67 -17.26
C ASN A 41 -1.52 -8.63 -16.24
N VAL A 42 -0.25 -8.97 -16.41
CA VAL A 42 0.48 -9.91 -15.54
C VAL A 42 0.53 -9.43 -14.09
N THR A 43 0.72 -8.11 -13.87
CA THR A 43 0.73 -7.53 -12.53
C THR A 43 -0.62 -7.72 -11.84
N ALA A 44 -1.72 -7.48 -12.55
CA ALA A 44 -3.07 -7.68 -12.01
C ALA A 44 -3.34 -9.14 -11.66
N THR A 45 -2.93 -10.09 -12.50
CA THR A 45 -3.10 -11.52 -12.22
C THR A 45 -2.34 -11.94 -10.96
N ASN A 46 -1.12 -11.46 -10.79
CA ASN A 46 -0.28 -11.80 -9.64
C ASN A 46 -0.78 -11.18 -8.34
N LEU A 47 -1.15 -9.89 -8.35
CA LEU A 47 -1.58 -9.18 -7.14
C LEU A 47 -2.96 -9.63 -6.65
N LEU A 48 -3.89 -9.91 -7.56
CA LEU A 48 -5.27 -10.25 -7.21
C LEU A 48 -5.56 -11.75 -7.23
N GLY A 49 -4.60 -12.57 -7.67
CA GLY A 49 -4.78 -14.02 -7.79
C GLY A 49 -5.73 -14.41 -8.93
N ILE A 50 -5.86 -13.56 -9.97
CA ILE A 50 -6.71 -13.83 -11.13
C ILE A 50 -6.07 -14.91 -12.01
N THR A 51 -6.85 -15.92 -12.36
CA THR A 51 -6.41 -17.01 -13.28
C THR A 51 -7.05 -16.79 -14.64
N ILE A 52 -6.26 -16.43 -15.65
CA ILE A 52 -6.76 -16.06 -16.99
C ILE A 52 -7.67 -17.15 -17.58
N GLY A 53 -7.31 -18.44 -17.47
CA GLY A 53 -8.11 -19.55 -18.00
C GLY A 53 -9.43 -19.82 -17.27
N LYS A 54 -9.59 -19.32 -16.04
CA LYS A 54 -10.74 -19.58 -15.18
C LYS A 54 -11.63 -18.34 -14.99
N ASP A 55 -11.05 -17.18 -14.90
CA ASP A 55 -11.71 -15.96 -14.41
C ASP A 55 -12.00 -14.96 -15.54
N PHE A 56 -11.47 -15.21 -16.72
CA PHE A 56 -11.81 -14.45 -17.92
C PHE A 56 -13.32 -14.52 -18.21
N GLY A 57 -13.93 -13.38 -18.46
CA GLY A 57 -15.37 -13.26 -18.71
C GLY A 57 -16.27 -13.31 -17.47
N LYS A 58 -15.71 -13.49 -16.26
CA LYS A 58 -16.47 -13.40 -15.02
C LYS A 58 -16.58 -11.94 -14.55
N PRO A 59 -17.64 -11.58 -13.80
CA PRO A 59 -17.73 -10.29 -13.15
C PRO A 59 -16.53 -10.07 -12.20
N ILE A 60 -15.95 -8.88 -12.24
CA ILE A 60 -14.80 -8.56 -11.36
C ILE A 60 -15.14 -8.68 -9.87
N LEU A 61 -16.38 -8.37 -9.49
CA LEU A 61 -16.84 -8.41 -8.10
C LEU A 61 -16.97 -9.84 -7.54
N ASP A 62 -17.09 -10.85 -8.40
CA ASP A 62 -17.09 -12.27 -7.97
C ASP A 62 -15.68 -12.71 -7.52
N ILE A 63 -14.64 -12.00 -7.98
CA ILE A 63 -13.24 -12.33 -7.72
C ILE A 63 -12.62 -11.40 -6.71
N VAL A 64 -12.94 -10.10 -6.81
CA VAL A 64 -12.44 -9.04 -5.95
C VAL A 64 -13.63 -8.20 -5.46
N PRO A 65 -14.39 -8.70 -4.48
CA PRO A 65 -15.55 -7.99 -3.93
C PRO A 65 -15.17 -6.66 -3.27
N GLU A 66 -13.91 -6.47 -2.89
CA GLU A 66 -13.39 -5.23 -2.31
C GLU A 66 -13.50 -4.03 -3.27
N PHE A 67 -13.68 -4.24 -4.56
CA PHE A 67 -13.92 -3.16 -5.52
C PHE A 67 -15.36 -2.64 -5.55
N THR A 68 -16.28 -3.21 -4.75
CA THR A 68 -17.71 -2.85 -4.76
C THR A 68 -17.93 -1.35 -4.56
N ASP A 69 -17.28 -0.74 -3.55
CA ASP A 69 -17.53 0.66 -3.20
C ASP A 69 -17.01 1.62 -4.28
N VAL A 70 -15.85 1.37 -4.85
CA VAL A 70 -15.28 2.21 -5.91
C VAL A 70 -16.08 2.10 -7.20
N ILE A 71 -16.57 0.91 -7.53
CA ILE A 71 -17.43 0.69 -8.71
C ILE A 71 -18.78 1.40 -8.52
N ASN A 72 -19.42 1.24 -7.37
CA ASN A 72 -20.66 1.92 -7.05
C ASN A 72 -20.50 3.45 -7.09
N SER A 73 -19.40 3.96 -6.54
CA SER A 73 -19.08 5.38 -6.59
C SER A 73 -18.97 5.91 -8.02
N LEU A 74 -18.36 5.13 -8.92
CA LEU A 74 -18.28 5.49 -10.34
C LEU A 74 -19.66 5.52 -11.00
N LEU A 75 -20.46 4.46 -10.80
CA LEU A 75 -21.77 4.31 -11.42
C LEU A 75 -22.77 5.37 -10.93
N ILE A 76 -22.74 5.75 -9.65
CA ILE A 76 -23.63 6.73 -9.06
C ILE A 76 -23.21 8.15 -9.39
N SER A 77 -21.92 8.47 -9.34
CA SER A 77 -21.41 9.85 -9.48
C SER A 77 -21.48 10.40 -10.91
N LYS A 78 -21.76 9.55 -11.91
CA LYS A 78 -21.68 9.88 -13.35
C LYS A 78 -20.32 10.47 -13.79
N LYS A 79 -19.30 10.32 -12.97
CA LYS A 79 -17.92 10.72 -13.29
C LYS A 79 -17.32 9.74 -14.30
N ASN A 80 -16.39 10.21 -15.10
CA ASN A 80 -15.66 9.33 -16.01
C ASN A 80 -14.47 8.64 -15.32
N VAL A 81 -14.06 9.12 -14.15
CA VAL A 81 -12.93 8.62 -13.37
C VAL A 81 -13.26 8.69 -11.88
N VAL A 82 -12.95 7.62 -11.16
CA VAL A 82 -12.97 7.57 -9.69
C VAL A 82 -11.65 6.97 -9.22
N GLU A 83 -11.08 7.57 -8.17
CA GLU A 83 -9.88 7.06 -7.49
C GLU A 83 -10.23 6.77 -6.04
N ASP A 84 -9.72 5.65 -5.51
CA ASP A 84 -9.91 5.29 -4.12
C ASP A 84 -8.76 4.41 -3.60
N LYS A 85 -8.65 4.32 -2.27
CA LYS A 85 -7.71 3.43 -1.60
C LYS A 85 -8.44 2.20 -1.13
N ILE A 86 -7.96 1.04 -1.54
CA ILE A 86 -8.57 -0.25 -1.20
C ILE A 86 -7.57 -1.11 -0.44
N TYR A 87 -8.09 -1.83 0.55
CA TYR A 87 -7.35 -2.80 1.34
C TYR A 87 -7.83 -4.19 0.95
N ILE A 88 -6.91 -5.03 0.50
CA ILE A 88 -7.20 -6.41 0.09
C ILE A 88 -6.37 -7.36 0.95
N VAL A 89 -7.00 -8.42 1.44
CA VAL A 89 -6.30 -9.49 2.13
C VAL A 89 -6.17 -10.68 1.21
N ARG A 90 -4.93 -11.10 0.91
CA ARG A 90 -4.62 -12.28 0.10
C ARG A 90 -3.46 -13.03 0.75
N ASP A 91 -3.60 -14.33 0.94
CA ASP A 91 -2.56 -15.20 1.52
C ASP A 91 -1.96 -14.63 2.83
N ASP A 92 -2.81 -14.20 3.75
CA ASP A 92 -2.46 -13.55 5.03
C ASP A 92 -1.66 -12.24 4.90
N LYS A 93 -1.58 -11.68 3.69
CA LYS A 93 -0.96 -10.38 3.44
C LYS A 93 -2.02 -9.30 3.20
N VAL A 94 -1.81 -8.16 3.82
CA VAL A 94 -2.63 -6.97 3.57
C VAL A 94 -1.97 -6.16 2.48
N LEU A 95 -2.64 -6.02 1.35
CA LEU A 95 -2.24 -5.15 0.25
C LEU A 95 -2.97 -3.80 0.37
N ASN A 96 -2.22 -2.73 0.23
CA ASN A 96 -2.77 -1.38 0.17
C ASN A 96 -2.70 -0.92 -1.27
N LEU A 97 -3.84 -0.85 -1.93
CA LEU A 97 -3.91 -0.48 -3.34
C LEU A 97 -4.46 0.94 -3.50
N ILE A 98 -3.79 1.75 -4.32
CA ILE A 98 -4.38 2.98 -4.88
C ILE A 98 -5.01 2.57 -6.20
N THR A 99 -6.33 2.70 -6.29
CA THR A 99 -7.09 2.27 -7.46
C THR A 99 -7.62 3.45 -8.24
N ARG A 100 -7.65 3.31 -9.55
CA ARG A 100 -8.25 4.27 -10.47
C ARG A 100 -9.15 3.54 -11.44
N PHE A 101 -10.41 3.90 -11.45
CA PHE A 101 -11.43 3.33 -12.30
C PHE A 101 -11.85 4.35 -13.36
N VAL A 102 -11.76 3.98 -14.63
CA VAL A 102 -12.01 4.87 -15.77
C VAL A 102 -13.08 4.29 -16.67
N VAL A 103 -14.08 5.08 -17.02
CA VAL A 103 -15.11 4.71 -18.01
C VAL A 103 -14.55 4.92 -19.42
N GLN A 104 -14.57 3.89 -20.23
CA GLN A 104 -14.23 3.97 -21.65
C GLN A 104 -15.51 4.20 -22.47
N LYS A 105 -15.58 5.33 -23.16
CA LYS A 105 -16.72 5.73 -23.99
C LYS A 105 -16.30 6.01 -25.42
N SER A 106 -17.23 5.78 -26.36
CA SER A 106 -17.17 6.29 -27.72
C SER A 106 -18.55 6.79 -28.08
N ASP A 107 -18.67 8.05 -28.53
CA ASP A 107 -19.92 8.70 -28.94
C ASP A 107 -21.06 8.50 -27.91
N ASP A 108 -20.78 8.78 -26.63
CA ASP A 108 -21.69 8.58 -25.48
C ASP A 108 -22.06 7.14 -25.14
N LEU A 109 -21.60 6.16 -25.91
CA LEU A 109 -21.77 4.74 -25.59
C LEU A 109 -20.65 4.23 -24.70
N ILE A 110 -21.00 3.59 -23.59
CA ILE A 110 -20.03 2.93 -22.73
C ILE A 110 -19.55 1.65 -23.44
N LEU A 111 -18.26 1.63 -23.78
CA LEU A 111 -17.60 0.48 -24.37
C LEU A 111 -17.15 -0.52 -23.30
N GLY A 112 -16.77 -0.01 -22.13
CA GLY A 112 -16.25 -0.78 -21.01
C GLY A 112 -15.59 0.12 -19.98
N TYR A 113 -14.73 -0.48 -19.16
CA TYR A 113 -14.03 0.19 -18.08
C TYR A 113 -12.58 -0.25 -18.04
N VAL A 114 -11.72 0.62 -17.55
CA VAL A 114 -10.33 0.29 -17.26
C VAL A 114 -10.08 0.52 -15.76
N LEU A 115 -9.66 -0.51 -15.08
CA LEU A 115 -9.23 -0.47 -13.69
C LEU A 115 -7.72 -0.54 -13.66
N THR A 116 -7.08 0.45 -13.03
CA THR A 116 -5.65 0.41 -12.72
C THR A 116 -5.46 0.48 -11.21
N PHE A 117 -4.42 -0.16 -10.70
CA PHE A 117 -4.10 -0.12 -9.28
C PHE A 117 -2.61 -0.32 -9.02
N ASP A 118 -2.11 0.40 -8.03
CA ASP A 118 -0.73 0.37 -7.57
C ASP A 118 -0.66 -0.18 -6.15
N ASP A 119 0.22 -1.16 -5.92
CA ASP A 119 0.52 -1.64 -4.57
C ASP A 119 1.48 -0.67 -3.88
N VAL A 120 0.96 0.06 -2.89
CA VAL A 120 1.71 1.02 -2.08
C VAL A 120 2.02 0.48 -0.67
N THR A 121 1.88 -0.81 -0.44
CA THR A 121 2.06 -1.45 0.88
C THR A 121 3.45 -1.18 1.44
N SER A 122 4.50 -1.40 0.64
CA SER A 122 5.88 -1.15 1.04
C SER A 122 6.17 0.35 1.28
N LEU A 123 5.58 1.22 0.49
CA LEU A 123 5.72 2.67 0.64
C LEU A 123 5.11 3.15 1.97
N ILE A 124 3.89 2.68 2.30
CA ILE A 124 3.23 3.01 3.57
C ILE A 124 4.04 2.46 4.75
N ALA A 125 4.57 1.23 4.64
CA ALA A 125 5.41 0.64 5.67
C ALA A 125 6.69 1.46 5.90
N ALA A 126 7.36 1.87 4.84
CA ALA A 126 8.57 2.70 4.92
C ALA A 126 8.28 4.07 5.55
N GLN A 127 7.18 4.72 5.18
CA GLN A 127 6.76 5.99 5.80
C GLN A 127 6.49 5.84 7.30
N LYS A 128 5.80 4.77 7.72
CA LYS A 128 5.57 4.47 9.14
C LYS A 128 6.88 4.26 9.89
N MET A 129 7.83 3.51 9.32
CA MET A 129 9.14 3.27 9.95
C MET A 129 9.94 4.56 10.12
N GLY A 130 9.92 5.48 9.13
CA GLY A 130 10.55 6.79 9.24
C GLY A 130 9.99 7.60 10.41
N ALA A 131 8.66 7.70 10.50
CA ALA A 131 7.99 8.39 11.61
C ALA A 131 8.30 7.76 12.99
N TRP A 132 8.35 6.43 13.08
CA TRP A 132 8.74 5.71 14.30
C TRP A 132 10.18 6.01 14.72
N SER A 133 11.12 6.11 13.79
CA SER A 133 12.52 6.41 14.08
C SER A 133 12.68 7.77 14.77
N ASP A 134 11.96 8.78 14.31
CA ASP A 134 12.00 10.13 14.91
C ASP A 134 11.37 10.14 16.31
N ILE A 135 10.25 9.45 16.50
CA ILE A 135 9.61 9.29 17.81
C ILE A 135 10.53 8.53 18.77
N ALA A 136 11.14 7.43 18.36
CA ALA A 136 12.04 6.63 19.18
C ALA A 136 13.26 7.45 19.64
N ARG A 137 13.85 8.27 18.74
CA ARG A 137 14.95 9.17 19.06
C ARG A 137 14.54 10.20 20.12
N ARG A 138 13.36 10.81 19.96
CA ARG A 138 12.82 11.77 20.92
C ARG A 138 12.58 11.14 22.28
N ILE A 139 11.93 9.97 22.33
CA ILE A 139 11.70 9.22 23.57
C ILE A 139 13.03 8.88 24.25
N ALA A 140 14.04 8.42 23.51
CA ALA A 140 15.36 8.13 24.06
C ALA A 140 15.99 9.36 24.74
N HIS A 141 15.88 10.55 24.11
CA HIS A 141 16.34 11.80 24.72
C HIS A 141 15.54 12.17 25.97
N GLU A 142 14.22 12.04 25.94
CA GLU A 142 13.35 12.36 27.07
C GLU A 142 13.54 11.39 28.26
N ILE A 143 13.90 10.12 28.01
CA ILE A 143 14.25 9.15 29.07
C ILE A 143 15.67 9.43 29.62
N LYS A 144 16.63 9.78 28.77
CA LYS A 144 18.00 10.05 29.19
C LYS A 144 18.06 11.24 30.15
N ASN A 145 17.24 12.27 29.97
CA ASN A 145 17.23 13.48 30.76
C ASN A 145 17.02 13.24 32.27
N PRO A 146 16.02 12.47 32.73
CA PRO A 146 15.87 12.14 34.15
C PRO A 146 16.87 11.09 34.66
N LEU A 147 17.30 10.15 33.78
CA LEU A 147 18.21 9.08 34.20
C LEU A 147 19.62 9.58 34.51
N THR A 148 20.10 10.63 33.83
CA THR A 148 21.46 11.18 34.05
C THR A 148 21.64 11.70 35.47
N PRO A 149 20.75 12.54 36.02
CA PRO A 149 20.90 12.99 37.41
C PRO A 149 20.73 11.87 38.44
N ILE A 150 19.84 10.90 38.19
CA ILE A 150 19.68 9.74 39.06
C ILE A 150 20.97 8.91 39.12
N ARG A 151 21.60 8.64 37.97
CA ARG A 151 22.88 7.92 37.89
C ARG A 151 23.98 8.68 38.68
N LEU A 152 24.08 9.99 38.49
CA LEU A 152 25.07 10.83 39.19
C LEU A 152 24.83 10.81 40.71
N ALA A 153 23.57 10.84 41.15
CA ALA A 153 23.24 10.74 42.56
C ALA A 153 23.66 9.40 43.16
N ALA A 154 23.36 8.31 42.44
CA ALA A 154 23.75 6.95 42.84
C ALA A 154 25.29 6.79 42.91
N GLU A 155 26.03 7.27 41.92
CA GLU A 155 27.50 7.26 41.90
C GLU A 155 28.09 8.07 43.07
N ARG A 156 27.53 9.22 43.40
CA ARG A 156 27.95 10.02 44.55
C ARG A 156 27.73 9.27 45.89
N LEU A 157 26.60 8.62 46.06
CA LEU A 157 26.31 7.81 47.26
C LEU A 157 27.26 6.60 47.36
N MET A 158 27.51 5.88 46.27
CA MET A 158 28.47 4.78 46.26
C MET A 158 29.89 5.23 46.63
N ASN A 159 30.36 6.36 46.10
CA ASN A 159 31.66 6.91 46.40
C ASN A 159 31.78 7.35 47.90
N LYS A 160 30.71 7.88 48.49
CA LYS A 160 30.68 8.24 49.92
C LYS A 160 30.69 6.97 50.79
N LEU A 161 30.00 5.92 50.44
CA LEU A 161 30.01 4.62 51.13
C LEU A 161 31.40 3.99 51.08
N SER A 162 32.05 3.99 49.91
CA SER A 162 33.38 3.37 49.71
C SER A 162 34.52 4.12 50.48
N SER A 163 34.35 5.41 50.70
CA SER A 163 35.36 6.23 51.41
C SER A 163 35.24 6.20 52.93
N ASN A 164 34.46 5.29 53.51
CA ASN A 164 34.28 5.04 54.97
C ASN A 164 33.98 6.31 55.80
N ARG A 165 33.45 7.37 55.15
CA ARG A 165 32.99 8.55 55.89
C ARG A 165 31.59 8.30 56.41
N LYS A 166 31.37 8.50 57.73
CA LYS A 166 30.02 8.48 58.32
C LYS A 166 29.10 9.33 57.50
N ILE A 167 28.10 8.69 56.89
CA ILE A 167 27.09 9.38 56.08
C ILE A 167 26.24 10.20 57.04
N ASP A 168 26.34 11.50 56.97
CA ASP A 168 25.45 12.39 57.70
C ASP A 168 24.03 12.24 57.07
N LYS A 169 23.05 11.90 57.92
CA LYS A 169 21.66 11.72 57.52
C LYS A 169 21.10 12.88 56.70
N LYS A 170 21.55 14.07 57.01
CA LYS A 170 21.17 15.31 56.31
C LYS A 170 21.66 15.35 54.85
N THR A 171 22.85 14.81 54.60
CA THR A 171 23.42 14.73 53.24
C THR A 171 22.74 13.64 52.41
N PHE A 172 22.22 12.60 53.02
CA PHE A 172 21.46 11.52 52.37
C PHE A 172 20.08 12.04 51.90
N GLU A 173 19.37 12.77 52.76
CA GLU A 173 18.06 13.38 52.42
C GLU A 173 18.16 14.44 51.32
N GLN A 174 19.24 15.24 51.29
CA GLN A 174 19.49 16.24 50.22
C GLN A 174 19.86 15.63 48.87
N SER A 175 20.21 14.34 48.81
CA SER A 175 20.57 13.66 47.58
C SER A 175 19.38 12.94 46.92
N LEU A 176 18.24 12.91 47.64
CA LEU A 176 16.98 12.26 47.19
C LEU A 176 15.92 13.28 46.72
N ASN A 177 16.12 14.59 47.00
CA ASN A 177 15.29 15.67 46.49
C ASN A 177 15.97 16.35 45.29
#